data_68644f837d93e4d905d50317f93bfb9c
#
_entry.id   68644f837d93e4d905d50317f93bfb9c
#
_cell.length_a   1.000
_cell.length_b   1.000
_cell.length_c   1.000
_cell.angle_alpha   90.00
_cell.angle_beta   90.00
_cell.angle_gamma   90.00
#
_symmetry.space_group_name_H-M   'P 1'
#
loop_
_entity.id
_entity.type
_entity.pdbx_description
1 polymer ?
#
loop_
_entity_poly.entity_id
_entity_poly.type
_entity_poly.pdbx_seq_one_letter_code
_entity_poly.pdbx_strand_id
1 'polypeptide(L)'
;RTPAFSATGNLPAMGKPSALIVWGGWDGHEPDKVAELFRAILAEEGFEVEVSNTLDSFADKDKCKAQSLLVPIYTMSEISGPQFEGIYEAVKDHGVGLAGCHGGMCDSFRTHTEWQFMTGSQWVAHPGNDGIRYWVNIVRNNPHPITAGLPDFEVVSEQYYLHVDPGVNVLATTPFPTPGVDGPHVQNPCQMPTIYTKRFGAANVFYNALGHHADVLEAGVPRELMRRGFLWAAKGVGL
;
A
#
# COMPACT_ATOMS: atom_id res chain seq x y z
N ARG A 1 55.96 1.23 -6.26
CA ARG A 1 55.06 0.15 -6.66
C ARG A 1 53.94 0.09 -5.66
N THR A 2 52.75 0.57 -6.03
CA THR A 2 51.52 0.52 -5.23
C THR A 2 50.80 -0.77 -5.55
N PRO A 3 50.34 -1.57 -4.58
CA PRO A 3 49.57 -2.77 -4.84
C PRO A 3 48.12 -2.40 -5.25
N ALA A 4 47.69 -2.94 -6.38
CA ALA A 4 46.32 -2.84 -6.84
C ALA A 4 45.45 -3.78 -5.97
N PHE A 5 44.48 -3.20 -5.25
CA PHE A 5 43.40 -3.96 -4.60
C PHE A 5 42.39 -4.38 -5.66
N SER A 6 42.36 -5.65 -5.99
CA SER A 6 41.29 -6.30 -6.75
C SER A 6 40.17 -6.65 -5.77
N ALA A 7 39.14 -5.83 -5.72
CA ALA A 7 37.92 -6.15 -4.98
C ALA A 7 36.88 -6.75 -5.95
N THR A 8 37.04 -8.02 -6.32
CA THR A 8 35.96 -8.83 -6.86
C THR A 8 35.27 -9.56 -5.71
N GLY A 9 34.53 -8.80 -4.90
CA GLY A 9 33.57 -9.39 -3.98
C GLY A 9 32.37 -9.84 -4.80
N ASN A 10 32.21 -11.15 -5.03
CA ASN A 10 30.94 -11.72 -5.44
C ASN A 10 29.88 -11.36 -4.41
N LEU A 11 28.98 -10.41 -4.73
CA LEU A 11 27.74 -10.23 -3.98
C LEU A 11 26.99 -11.57 -4.07
N PRO A 12 26.51 -12.15 -2.95
CA PRO A 12 25.69 -13.34 -3.00
C PRO A 12 24.53 -13.08 -3.93
N ALA A 13 24.23 -14.01 -4.84
CA ALA A 13 23.06 -13.95 -5.69
C ALA A 13 21.85 -13.80 -4.77
N MET A 14 21.26 -12.61 -4.72
CA MET A 14 20.02 -12.38 -3.98
C MET A 14 18.99 -13.30 -4.61
N GLY A 15 18.36 -14.16 -3.80
CA GLY A 15 17.24 -14.99 -4.26
C GLY A 15 16.15 -14.10 -4.88
N LYS A 16 15.26 -14.69 -5.67
CA LYS A 16 14.12 -13.94 -6.19
C LYS A 16 13.37 -13.28 -5.05
N PRO A 17 12.91 -12.02 -5.21
CA PRO A 17 12.08 -11.39 -4.22
C PRO A 17 10.77 -12.17 -4.05
N SER A 18 10.22 -12.19 -2.84
CA SER A 18 8.97 -12.89 -2.56
C SER A 18 7.93 -11.95 -1.94
N ALA A 19 6.68 -12.26 -2.17
CA ALA A 19 5.56 -11.53 -1.62
C ALA A 19 4.47 -12.46 -1.09
N LEU A 20 3.89 -12.11 0.05
CA LEU A 20 2.69 -12.75 0.59
C LEU A 20 1.53 -11.77 0.51
N ILE A 21 0.51 -12.12 -0.29
CA ILE A 21 -0.76 -11.42 -0.39
C ILE A 21 -1.77 -12.16 0.49
N VAL A 22 -2.40 -11.43 1.43
CA VAL A 22 -3.47 -11.99 2.28
C VAL A 22 -4.74 -11.20 2.06
N TRP A 23 -5.78 -11.87 1.54
CA TRP A 23 -7.02 -11.22 1.15
C TRP A 23 -8.26 -11.81 1.84
N GLY A 24 -9.32 -10.99 1.93
CA GLY A 24 -10.60 -11.34 2.51
C GLY A 24 -11.34 -10.11 3.06
N GLY A 25 -12.16 -10.33 4.07
CA GLY A 25 -13.00 -9.28 4.66
C GLY A 25 -14.24 -9.01 3.83
N TRP A 26 -14.58 -7.74 3.62
CA TRP A 26 -15.81 -7.37 2.93
C TRP A 26 -15.72 -7.57 1.40
N ASP A 27 -16.63 -8.38 0.86
CA ASP A 27 -16.65 -8.76 -0.56
C ASP A 27 -16.92 -7.58 -1.52
N GLY A 28 -17.53 -6.50 -1.03
CA GLY A 28 -17.82 -5.32 -1.84
C GLY A 28 -16.59 -4.62 -2.40
N HIS A 29 -15.40 -4.87 -1.85
CA HIS A 29 -14.12 -4.39 -2.39
C HIS A 29 -13.44 -5.37 -3.35
N GLU A 30 -14.13 -6.42 -3.80
CA GLU A 30 -13.60 -7.42 -4.73
C GLU A 30 -12.20 -7.95 -4.33
N PRO A 31 -11.98 -8.35 -3.05
CA PRO A 31 -10.65 -8.64 -2.54
C PRO A 31 -9.93 -9.77 -3.30
N ASP A 32 -10.66 -10.73 -3.82
CA ASP A 32 -10.16 -11.82 -4.66
C ASP A 32 -9.60 -11.31 -5.99
N LYS A 33 -10.33 -10.40 -6.67
CA LYS A 33 -9.90 -9.81 -7.94
C LYS A 33 -8.71 -8.85 -7.73
N VAL A 34 -8.72 -8.06 -6.66
CA VAL A 34 -7.59 -7.19 -6.31
C VAL A 34 -6.35 -8.03 -5.99
N ALA A 35 -6.50 -9.14 -5.26
CA ALA A 35 -5.40 -10.05 -4.97
C ALA A 35 -4.79 -10.66 -6.24
N GLU A 36 -5.63 -11.09 -7.19
CA GLU A 36 -5.16 -11.63 -8.47
C GLU A 36 -4.47 -10.57 -9.33
N LEU A 37 -5.00 -9.34 -9.38
CA LEU A 37 -4.35 -8.22 -10.05
C LEU A 37 -2.96 -7.94 -9.46
N PHE A 38 -2.83 -7.89 -8.13
CA PHE A 38 -1.56 -7.64 -7.47
C PHE A 38 -0.58 -8.80 -7.63
N ARG A 39 -1.09 -10.04 -7.62
CA ARG A 39 -0.29 -11.22 -7.96
C ARG A 39 0.30 -11.11 -9.37
N ALA A 40 -0.50 -10.71 -10.35
CA ALA A 40 -0.05 -10.53 -11.72
C ALA A 40 1.02 -9.43 -11.83
N ILE A 41 0.79 -8.25 -11.22
CA ILE A 41 1.76 -7.14 -11.22
C ILE A 41 3.10 -7.59 -10.61
N LEU A 42 3.07 -8.26 -9.47
CA LEU A 42 4.29 -8.71 -8.79
C LEU A 42 5.01 -9.83 -9.56
N ALA A 43 4.26 -10.75 -10.19
CA ALA A 43 4.84 -11.80 -11.01
C ALA A 43 5.54 -11.25 -12.27
N GLU A 44 4.98 -10.22 -12.91
CA GLU A 44 5.62 -9.49 -14.01
C GLU A 44 6.97 -8.87 -13.60
N GLU A 45 7.10 -8.46 -12.34
CA GLU A 45 8.34 -7.93 -11.75
C GLU A 45 9.28 -9.02 -11.19
N GLY A 46 8.95 -10.30 -11.41
CA GLY A 46 9.81 -11.42 -11.06
C GLY A 46 9.72 -11.92 -9.62
N PHE A 47 8.69 -11.48 -8.87
CA PHE A 47 8.45 -11.99 -7.51
C PHE A 47 7.93 -13.43 -7.52
N GLU A 48 8.31 -14.19 -6.51
CA GLU A 48 7.59 -15.40 -6.10
C GLU A 48 6.43 -14.95 -5.20
N VAL A 49 5.18 -15.19 -5.64
CA VAL A 49 3.99 -14.66 -4.97
C VAL A 49 3.17 -15.80 -4.38
N GLU A 50 3.02 -15.78 -3.06
CA GLU A 50 2.04 -16.58 -2.34
C GLU A 50 0.76 -15.77 -2.12
N VAL A 51 -0.40 -16.36 -2.40
CA VAL A 51 -1.71 -15.75 -2.18
C VAL A 51 -2.50 -16.60 -1.19
N SER A 52 -3.00 -15.99 -0.13
CA SER A 52 -3.77 -16.64 0.93
C SER A 52 -5.07 -15.87 1.22
N ASN A 53 -6.13 -16.61 1.49
CA ASN A 53 -7.44 -16.06 1.87
C ASN A 53 -7.74 -16.15 3.37
N THR A 54 -6.72 -16.31 4.19
CA THR A 54 -6.84 -16.35 5.65
C THR A 54 -5.78 -15.50 6.34
N LEU A 55 -6.20 -14.73 7.36
CA LEU A 55 -5.30 -13.97 8.23
C LEU A 55 -4.33 -14.86 9.01
N ASP A 56 -4.61 -16.15 9.13
CA ASP A 56 -3.70 -17.11 9.81
C ASP A 56 -2.33 -17.19 9.13
N SER A 57 -2.23 -16.83 7.85
CA SER A 57 -0.95 -16.73 7.16
C SER A 57 -0.03 -15.66 7.77
N PHE A 58 -0.57 -14.63 8.41
CA PHE A 58 0.21 -13.65 9.15
C PHE A 58 0.68 -14.14 10.52
N ALA A 59 0.05 -15.18 11.10
CA ALA A 59 0.49 -15.75 12.36
C ALA A 59 1.80 -16.58 12.24
N ASP A 60 2.15 -17.00 11.02
CA ASP A 60 3.41 -17.65 10.73
C ASP A 60 4.54 -16.62 10.63
N LYS A 61 5.19 -16.37 11.78
CA LYS A 61 6.28 -15.39 11.91
C LYS A 61 7.46 -15.70 10.99
N ASP A 62 7.81 -16.96 10.82
CA ASP A 62 8.93 -17.37 9.97
C ASP A 62 8.60 -17.13 8.50
N LYS A 63 7.38 -17.42 8.06
CA LYS A 63 6.88 -17.11 6.74
C LYS A 63 6.90 -15.60 6.49
N CYS A 64 6.32 -14.80 7.39
CA CYS A 64 6.25 -13.35 7.23
C CYS A 64 7.64 -12.70 7.12
N LYS A 65 8.56 -13.05 8.00
CA LYS A 65 9.91 -12.44 8.01
C LYS A 65 10.78 -12.85 6.82
N ALA A 66 10.46 -13.97 6.17
CA ALA A 66 11.16 -14.43 4.98
C ALA A 66 10.78 -13.69 3.70
N GLN A 67 9.66 -12.94 3.72
CA GLN A 67 9.19 -12.20 2.56
C GLN A 67 10.00 -10.92 2.29
N SER A 68 9.96 -10.47 1.04
CA SER A 68 10.37 -9.11 0.68
C SER A 68 9.22 -8.11 0.88
N LEU A 69 7.96 -8.56 0.72
CA LEU A 69 6.77 -7.72 0.75
C LEU A 69 5.57 -8.46 1.35
N LEU A 70 4.82 -7.77 2.21
CA LEU A 70 3.51 -8.20 2.72
C LEU A 70 2.43 -7.27 2.15
N VAL A 71 1.34 -7.86 1.63
CA VAL A 71 0.25 -7.13 0.97
C VAL A 71 -1.08 -7.54 1.58
N PRO A 72 -1.60 -6.78 2.56
CA PRO A 72 -2.93 -7.00 3.10
C PRO A 72 -4.01 -6.45 2.16
N ILE A 73 -5.08 -7.22 1.96
CA ILE A 73 -6.30 -6.85 1.24
C ILE A 73 -7.47 -7.37 2.07
N TYR A 74 -7.73 -6.76 3.24
CA TYR A 74 -8.61 -7.36 4.24
C TYR A 74 -9.51 -6.32 4.93
N THR A 75 -10.55 -5.84 4.25
CA THR A 75 -11.40 -4.73 4.70
C THR A 75 -12.37 -5.14 5.81
N MET A 76 -12.59 -4.24 6.80
CA MET A 76 -13.63 -4.35 7.85
C MET A 76 -13.62 -5.69 8.58
N SER A 77 -12.50 -6.03 9.18
CA SER A 77 -12.33 -7.29 9.89
C SER A 77 -11.70 -7.06 11.26
N GLU A 78 -11.42 -8.14 11.94
CA GLU A 78 -10.66 -8.18 13.19
C GLU A 78 -9.41 -9.03 12.98
N ILE A 79 -8.34 -8.66 13.68
CA ILE A 79 -7.07 -9.40 13.67
C ILE A 79 -6.77 -9.91 15.09
N SER A 80 -6.41 -11.17 15.22
CA SER A 80 -5.99 -11.73 16.50
C SER A 80 -4.58 -11.32 16.88
N GLY A 81 -4.23 -11.41 18.17
CA GLY A 81 -2.88 -11.12 18.65
C GLY A 81 -1.78 -11.84 17.85
N PRO A 82 -1.82 -13.17 17.71
CA PRO A 82 -0.81 -13.90 16.94
C PRO A 82 -0.72 -13.47 15.45
N GLN A 83 -1.84 -13.22 14.80
CA GLN A 83 -1.86 -12.74 13.41
C GLN A 83 -1.22 -11.35 13.28
N PHE A 84 -1.57 -10.44 14.20
CA PHE A 84 -0.96 -9.10 14.22
C PHE A 84 0.54 -9.15 14.55
N GLU A 85 0.93 -9.89 15.56
CA GLU A 85 2.35 -10.02 15.95
C GLU A 85 3.23 -10.49 14.79
N GLY A 86 2.77 -11.45 13.98
CA GLY A 86 3.55 -11.98 12.88
C GLY A 86 3.85 -10.95 11.80
N ILE A 87 2.84 -10.22 11.33
CA ILE A 87 3.05 -9.15 10.35
C ILE A 87 3.78 -7.95 10.96
N TYR A 88 3.45 -7.56 12.19
CA TYR A 88 4.04 -6.41 12.88
C TYR A 88 5.53 -6.57 13.12
N GLU A 89 5.96 -7.73 13.62
CA GLU A 89 7.37 -8.06 13.86
C GLU A 89 8.16 -8.11 12.54
N ALA A 90 7.59 -8.74 11.50
CA ALA A 90 8.21 -8.80 10.17
C ALA A 90 8.47 -7.40 9.59
N VAL A 91 7.50 -6.50 9.70
CA VAL A 91 7.61 -5.12 9.22
C VAL A 91 8.57 -4.33 10.11
N LYS A 92 8.29 -4.25 11.41
CA LYS A 92 9.01 -3.38 12.34
C LYS A 92 10.48 -3.78 12.51
N ASP A 93 10.75 -5.06 12.77
CA ASP A 93 12.05 -5.55 13.22
C ASP A 93 12.89 -6.16 12.09
N HIS A 94 12.24 -6.76 11.09
CA HIS A 94 12.92 -7.44 9.99
C HIS A 94 12.93 -6.65 8.68
N GLY A 95 12.28 -5.51 8.62
CA GLY A 95 12.29 -4.60 7.46
C GLY A 95 11.56 -5.15 6.25
N VAL A 96 10.66 -6.11 6.43
CA VAL A 96 9.80 -6.61 5.35
C VAL A 96 8.86 -5.49 4.93
N GLY A 97 8.82 -5.17 3.63
CA GLY A 97 7.97 -4.10 3.12
C GLY A 97 6.48 -4.37 3.35
N LEU A 98 5.72 -3.30 3.52
CA LEU A 98 4.25 -3.35 3.62
C LEU A 98 3.66 -2.46 2.55
N ALA A 99 2.75 -2.98 1.73
CA ALA A 99 2.08 -2.19 0.71
C ALA A 99 0.64 -2.64 0.51
N GLY A 100 -0.25 -1.69 0.24
CA GLY A 100 -1.64 -2.00 0.02
C GLY A 100 -2.44 -0.82 -0.51
N CYS A 101 -3.74 -1.05 -0.68
CA CYS A 101 -4.64 -0.06 -1.22
C CYS A 101 -5.96 0.00 -0.45
N HIS A 102 -6.63 1.13 -0.60
CA HIS A 102 -8.02 1.36 -0.22
C HIS A 102 -8.36 0.82 1.18
N GLY A 103 -9.56 0.27 1.36
CA GLY A 103 -9.99 -0.34 2.61
C GLY A 103 -9.24 -1.62 2.98
N GLY A 104 -8.63 -2.28 1.99
CA GLY A 104 -7.87 -3.51 2.21
C GLY A 104 -6.65 -3.35 3.11
N MET A 105 -6.18 -2.11 3.32
CA MET A 105 -5.09 -1.79 4.25
C MET A 105 -5.49 -0.77 5.31
N CYS A 106 -6.12 0.35 4.93
CA CYS A 106 -6.43 1.44 5.87
C CYS A 106 -7.87 1.45 6.40
N ASP A 107 -8.63 0.40 6.14
CA ASP A 107 -9.92 0.10 6.78
C ASP A 107 -10.01 -1.38 7.21
N SER A 108 -8.88 -2.04 7.39
CA SER A 108 -8.81 -3.48 7.70
C SER A 108 -9.30 -3.78 9.11
N PHE A 109 -8.74 -3.10 10.10
CA PHE A 109 -8.94 -3.40 11.51
C PHE A 109 -9.21 -2.10 12.28
N ARG A 110 -10.45 -1.62 12.20
CA ARG A 110 -10.87 -0.28 12.67
C ARG A 110 -10.56 0.01 14.13
N THR A 111 -10.54 -1.00 14.98
CA THR A 111 -10.31 -0.85 16.42
C THR A 111 -8.85 -1.04 16.82
N HIS A 112 -7.96 -1.34 15.88
CA HIS A 112 -6.58 -1.69 16.16
C HIS A 112 -5.63 -0.51 15.91
N THR A 113 -5.35 0.26 16.95
CA THR A 113 -4.57 1.51 16.84
C THR A 113 -3.11 1.29 16.41
N GLU A 114 -2.48 0.19 16.81
CA GLU A 114 -1.11 -0.12 16.36
C GLU A 114 -1.04 -0.49 14.87
N TRP A 115 -2.11 -1.11 14.33
CA TRP A 115 -2.25 -1.30 12.89
C TRP A 115 -2.29 0.04 12.16
N GLN A 116 -3.11 0.98 12.64
CA GLN A 116 -3.22 2.32 12.07
C GLN A 116 -1.89 3.08 12.15
N PHE A 117 -1.17 2.94 13.27
CA PHE A 117 0.15 3.53 13.44
C PHE A 117 1.17 2.94 12.46
N MET A 118 1.14 1.64 12.22
CA MET A 118 2.03 0.98 11.26
C MET A 118 1.70 1.39 9.82
N THR A 119 0.42 1.39 9.44
CA THR A 119 -0.02 1.68 8.06
C THR A 119 -0.04 3.16 7.71
N GLY A 120 -0.24 4.04 8.69
CA GLY A 120 -0.14 5.49 8.53
C GLY A 120 -1.48 6.22 8.32
N SER A 121 -2.62 5.53 8.24
CA SER A 121 -3.93 6.17 8.19
C SER A 121 -5.06 5.23 8.58
N GLN A 122 -6.23 5.82 8.78
CA GLN A 122 -7.49 5.12 8.99
C GLN A 122 -8.58 5.76 8.14
N TRP A 123 -9.34 4.95 7.43
CA TRP A 123 -10.56 5.37 6.77
C TRP A 123 -11.58 5.90 7.79
N VAL A 124 -12.25 6.99 7.43
CA VAL A 124 -13.29 7.63 8.26
C VAL A 124 -14.60 7.76 7.51
N ALA A 125 -14.53 8.16 6.24
CA ALA A 125 -15.72 8.39 5.42
C ALA A 125 -15.39 8.34 3.91
N HIS A 126 -16.40 8.18 3.08
CA HIS A 126 -16.37 8.35 1.62
C HIS A 126 -17.66 9.06 1.16
N PRO A 127 -17.79 10.38 1.43
CA PRO A 127 -18.99 11.12 1.05
C PRO A 127 -19.28 10.98 -0.45
N GLY A 128 -20.54 10.72 -0.77
CA GLY A 128 -20.99 10.46 -2.14
C GLY A 128 -20.93 8.99 -2.54
N ASN A 129 -20.33 8.13 -1.73
CA ASN A 129 -20.14 6.69 -1.97
C ASN A 129 -19.35 6.43 -3.27
N ASP A 130 -19.61 5.32 -3.96
CA ASP A 130 -18.98 4.99 -5.23
C ASP A 130 -19.44 5.89 -6.38
N GLY A 131 -18.68 5.91 -7.48
CA GLY A 131 -18.99 6.66 -8.68
C GLY A 131 -18.64 8.14 -8.64
N ILE A 132 -17.91 8.60 -7.63
CA ILE A 132 -17.44 9.98 -7.56
C ILE A 132 -16.27 10.17 -8.54
N ARG A 133 -16.40 11.20 -9.40
CA ARG A 133 -15.35 11.61 -10.35
C ARG A 133 -14.47 12.67 -9.72
N TYR A 134 -13.17 12.38 -9.56
CA TYR A 134 -12.24 13.32 -8.95
C TYR A 134 -10.82 13.21 -9.52
N TRP A 135 -10.06 14.29 -9.34
CA TRP A 135 -8.67 14.35 -9.73
C TRP A 135 -7.75 13.89 -8.62
N VAL A 136 -6.71 13.16 -8.98
CA VAL A 136 -5.56 12.83 -8.15
C VAL A 136 -4.37 13.63 -8.67
N ASN A 137 -3.84 14.50 -7.82
CA ASN A 137 -2.77 15.44 -8.18
C ASN A 137 -1.44 14.99 -7.55
N ILE A 138 -0.45 14.79 -8.38
CA ILE A 138 0.92 14.43 -7.92
C ILE A 138 1.55 15.64 -7.24
N VAL A 139 2.15 15.41 -6.06
CA VAL A 139 2.87 16.44 -5.30
C VAL A 139 4.22 16.74 -5.96
N ARG A 140 4.31 17.81 -6.74
CA ARG A 140 5.47 18.13 -7.59
C ARG A 140 6.69 18.68 -6.83
N ASN A 141 6.46 19.32 -5.69
CA ASN A 141 7.52 19.84 -4.83
C ASN A 141 8.14 18.81 -3.89
N ASN A 142 7.70 17.56 -4.00
CA ASN A 142 8.24 16.41 -3.27
C ASN A 142 8.56 15.28 -4.27
N PRO A 143 9.64 15.39 -5.04
CA PRO A 143 9.99 14.40 -6.05
C PRO A 143 10.26 13.04 -5.40
N HIS A 144 9.61 12.00 -5.92
CA HIS A 144 9.75 10.64 -5.40
C HIS A 144 9.77 9.62 -6.55
N PRO A 145 10.58 8.55 -6.49
CA PRO A 145 10.67 7.55 -7.56
C PRO A 145 9.31 6.97 -7.97
N ILE A 146 8.41 6.73 -7.01
CA ILE A 146 7.07 6.19 -7.27
C ILE A 146 6.27 7.10 -8.23
N THR A 147 6.39 8.41 -8.09
CA THR A 147 5.61 9.39 -8.87
C THR A 147 6.38 10.08 -9.99
N ALA A 148 7.66 9.77 -10.12
CA ALA A 148 8.52 10.40 -11.12
C ALA A 148 7.95 10.27 -12.55
N GLY A 149 7.75 11.40 -13.23
CA GLY A 149 7.27 11.47 -14.61
C GLY A 149 5.79 11.13 -14.81
N LEU A 150 5.02 10.81 -13.74
CA LEU A 150 3.59 10.54 -13.85
C LEU A 150 2.80 11.85 -13.93
N PRO A 151 1.75 11.92 -14.77
CA PRO A 151 0.84 13.04 -14.82
C PRO A 151 -0.17 12.99 -13.65
N ASP A 152 -0.85 14.11 -13.40
CA ASP A 152 -2.10 14.11 -12.67
C ASP A 152 -3.14 13.34 -13.47
N PHE A 153 -4.11 12.71 -12.81
CA PHE A 153 -5.07 11.86 -13.49
C PHE A 153 -6.44 11.92 -12.80
N GLU A 154 -7.46 11.53 -13.54
CA GLU A 154 -8.84 11.47 -13.05
C GLU A 154 -9.25 10.02 -12.82
N VAL A 155 -10.05 9.79 -11.80
CA VAL A 155 -10.68 8.51 -11.50
C VAL A 155 -12.16 8.67 -11.22
N VAL A 156 -12.89 7.57 -11.36
CA VAL A 156 -14.29 7.44 -10.90
C VAL A 156 -14.31 6.30 -9.90
N SER A 157 -14.51 6.62 -8.61
CA SER A 157 -14.42 5.64 -7.53
C SER A 157 -14.97 6.24 -6.24
N GLU A 158 -14.89 5.52 -5.11
CA GLU A 158 -15.01 6.15 -3.79
C GLU A 158 -13.85 7.13 -3.56
N GLN A 159 -14.17 8.32 -3.06
CA GLN A 159 -13.18 9.29 -2.60
C GLN A 159 -13.05 9.20 -1.08
N TYR A 160 -11.96 8.62 -0.59
CA TYR A 160 -11.74 8.43 0.84
C TYR A 160 -11.40 9.73 1.58
N TYR A 161 -12.05 9.92 2.72
CA TYR A 161 -11.57 10.79 3.78
C TYR A 161 -10.83 9.96 4.82
N LEU A 162 -9.57 10.28 5.04
CA LEU A 162 -8.68 9.54 5.93
C LEU A 162 -8.30 10.40 7.15
N HIS A 163 -8.19 9.80 8.32
CA HIS A 163 -7.30 10.31 9.34
C HIS A 163 -5.89 9.83 9.01
N VAL A 164 -4.96 10.76 8.88
CA VAL A 164 -3.61 10.49 8.36
C VAL A 164 -2.57 10.82 9.43
N ASP A 165 -1.61 9.91 9.62
CA ASP A 165 -0.45 10.12 10.47
C ASP A 165 0.38 11.30 9.94
N PRO A 166 0.74 12.29 10.78
CA PRO A 166 1.57 13.42 10.35
C PRO A 166 2.98 13.03 9.88
N GLY A 167 3.43 11.81 10.18
CA GLY A 167 4.73 11.28 9.77
C GLY A 167 4.76 10.64 8.37
N VAL A 168 3.65 10.64 7.62
CA VAL A 168 3.65 10.13 6.24
C VAL A 168 4.28 11.11 5.26
N ASN A 169 4.89 10.58 4.20
CA ASN A 169 5.39 11.35 3.08
C ASN A 169 4.36 11.33 1.94
N VAL A 170 3.58 12.40 1.79
CA VAL A 170 2.48 12.48 0.82
C VAL A 170 3.02 12.66 -0.59
N LEU A 171 2.62 11.77 -1.49
CA LEU A 171 3.03 11.74 -2.90
C LEU A 171 1.95 12.21 -3.87
N ALA A 172 0.68 12.07 -3.49
CA ALA A 172 -0.45 12.59 -4.26
C ALA A 172 -1.62 12.94 -3.33
N THR A 173 -2.42 13.92 -3.76
CA THR A 173 -3.59 14.41 -3.04
C THR A 173 -4.79 14.50 -3.96
N THR A 174 -5.98 14.56 -3.38
CA THR A 174 -7.22 14.91 -4.09
C THR A 174 -7.87 16.12 -3.41
N PRO A 175 -8.41 17.10 -4.17
CA PRO A 175 -9.27 18.13 -3.60
C PRO A 175 -10.49 17.49 -2.96
N PHE A 176 -10.75 17.79 -1.71
CA PHE A 176 -11.86 17.23 -0.94
C PHE A 176 -12.63 18.34 -0.23
N PRO A 177 -13.98 18.35 -0.25
CA PRO A 177 -14.83 17.42 -0.98
C PRO A 177 -14.84 17.68 -2.50
N THR A 178 -15.27 16.68 -3.27
CA THR A 178 -15.56 16.89 -4.69
C THR A 178 -16.77 17.82 -4.85
N PRO A 179 -16.74 18.79 -5.78
CA PRO A 179 -17.87 19.67 -6.04
C PRO A 179 -19.18 18.90 -6.31
N GLY A 180 -20.26 19.33 -5.65
CA GLY A 180 -21.57 18.66 -5.75
C GLY A 180 -21.80 17.51 -4.78
N VAL A 181 -20.82 17.17 -3.95
CA VAL A 181 -20.98 16.20 -2.87
C VAL A 181 -21.32 16.94 -1.59
N ASP A 182 -22.56 16.79 -1.13
CA ASP A 182 -23.08 17.46 0.08
C ASP A 182 -22.76 16.70 1.36
N GLY A 183 -22.76 17.43 2.48
CA GLY A 183 -22.58 16.85 3.81
C GLY A 183 -21.91 17.79 4.81
N PRO A 184 -21.70 17.35 6.06
CA PRO A 184 -21.13 18.19 7.11
C PRO A 184 -19.67 18.58 6.87
N HIS A 185 -18.99 17.91 5.96
CA HIS A 185 -17.58 18.13 5.61
C HIS A 185 -17.34 19.27 4.60
N VAL A 186 -18.38 19.77 3.91
CA VAL A 186 -18.24 20.76 2.83
C VAL A 186 -17.71 22.12 3.28
N GLN A 187 -17.82 22.43 4.57
CA GLN A 187 -17.32 23.68 5.15
C GLN A 187 -15.80 23.63 5.44
N ASN A 188 -15.17 22.49 5.31
CA ASN A 188 -13.75 22.29 5.64
C ASN A 188 -13.01 21.62 4.48
N PRO A 189 -12.86 22.31 3.33
CA PRO A 189 -12.15 21.75 2.19
C PRO A 189 -10.67 21.53 2.52
N CYS A 190 -10.11 20.46 1.99
CA CYS A 190 -8.70 20.12 2.17
C CYS A 190 -8.11 19.43 0.92
N GLN A 191 -6.78 19.32 0.90
CA GLN A 191 -6.07 18.43 0.00
C GLN A 191 -5.87 17.09 0.73
N MET A 192 -6.76 16.14 0.45
CA MET A 192 -6.75 14.84 1.12
C MET A 192 -5.61 13.98 0.57
N PRO A 193 -4.68 13.49 1.43
CA PRO A 193 -3.67 12.53 1.02
C PRO A 193 -4.30 11.28 0.40
N THR A 194 -3.90 10.95 -0.82
CA THR A 194 -4.40 9.80 -1.57
C THR A 194 -3.33 8.72 -1.70
N ILE A 195 -2.09 9.14 -1.92
CA ILE A 195 -0.94 8.24 -2.04
C ILE A 195 0.17 8.75 -1.14
N TYR A 196 0.71 7.87 -0.33
CA TYR A 196 1.82 8.21 0.55
C TYR A 196 2.77 7.04 0.78
N THR A 197 3.94 7.38 1.29
CA THR A 197 4.90 6.44 1.85
C THR A 197 5.16 6.76 3.32
N LYS A 198 5.63 5.76 4.06
CA LYS A 198 6.03 5.89 5.45
C LYS A 198 7.22 4.97 5.74
N ARG A 199 8.03 5.35 6.71
CA ARG A 199 8.99 4.43 7.34
C ARG A 199 8.39 3.95 8.66
N PHE A 200 8.42 2.64 8.89
CA PHE A 200 7.98 2.06 10.15
C PHE A 200 8.98 1.00 10.62
N GLY A 201 9.64 1.25 11.76
CA GLY A 201 10.77 0.44 12.15
C GLY A 201 11.83 0.37 11.05
N ALA A 202 12.19 -0.83 10.63
CA ALA A 202 13.16 -1.06 9.56
C ALA A 202 12.54 -1.06 8.15
N ALA A 203 11.21 -1.03 8.03
CA ALA A 203 10.51 -1.23 6.76
C ALA A 203 10.09 0.06 6.05
N ASN A 204 9.85 -0.10 4.76
CA ASN A 204 9.11 0.84 3.92
C ASN A 204 7.63 0.44 3.89
N VAL A 205 6.74 1.42 4.00
CA VAL A 205 5.29 1.26 3.90
C VAL A 205 4.77 2.13 2.76
N PHE A 206 4.00 1.55 1.86
CA PHE A 206 3.34 2.23 0.75
C PHE A 206 1.83 2.06 0.82
N TYR A 207 1.09 3.14 0.62
CA TYR A 207 -0.36 3.13 0.58
C TYR A 207 -0.91 3.94 -0.58
N ASN A 208 -1.98 3.39 -1.20
CA ASN A 208 -2.78 4.03 -2.22
C ASN A 208 -4.26 3.98 -1.82
N ALA A 209 -4.93 5.12 -1.67
CA ALA A 209 -6.34 5.20 -1.29
C ALA A 209 -7.32 4.79 -2.40
N LEU A 210 -6.84 4.59 -3.63
CA LEU A 210 -7.64 4.11 -4.76
C LEU A 210 -7.84 2.59 -4.68
N GLY A 211 -8.85 2.08 -5.41
CA GLY A 211 -9.07 0.64 -5.55
C GLY A 211 -10.30 0.13 -4.83
N HIS A 212 -11.39 0.91 -4.86
CA HIS A 212 -12.70 0.41 -4.41
C HIS A 212 -13.09 -0.87 -5.16
N HIS A 213 -12.89 -0.88 -6.48
CA HIS A 213 -12.95 -2.07 -7.33
C HIS A 213 -11.61 -2.30 -8.03
N ALA A 214 -11.37 -3.54 -8.47
CA ALA A 214 -10.12 -3.92 -9.11
C ALA A 214 -9.83 -3.13 -10.40
N ASP A 215 -10.86 -2.80 -11.18
CA ASP A 215 -10.76 -2.08 -12.44
C ASP A 215 -10.13 -0.69 -12.31
N VAL A 216 -10.29 -0.04 -11.15
CA VAL A 216 -9.65 1.26 -10.85
C VAL A 216 -8.12 1.17 -10.91
N LEU A 217 -7.56 -0.01 -10.65
CA LEU A 217 -6.11 -0.27 -10.58
C LEU A 217 -5.56 -1.09 -11.77
N GLU A 218 -6.40 -1.50 -12.71
CA GLU A 218 -6.01 -2.42 -13.79
C GLU A 218 -5.07 -1.82 -14.84
N ALA A 219 -5.13 -0.50 -15.06
CA ALA A 219 -4.43 0.14 -16.16
C ALA A 219 -3.93 1.55 -15.84
N GLY A 220 -3.11 2.10 -16.73
CA GLY A 220 -2.69 3.49 -16.71
C GLY A 220 -1.88 3.88 -15.47
N VAL A 221 -2.06 5.13 -15.03
CA VAL A 221 -1.32 5.69 -13.89
C VAL A 221 -1.61 4.96 -12.58
N PRO A 222 -2.87 4.58 -12.25
CA PRO A 222 -3.15 3.83 -11.01
C PRO A 222 -2.40 2.48 -10.93
N ARG A 223 -2.36 1.73 -12.03
CA ARG A 223 -1.59 0.47 -12.09
C ARG A 223 -0.09 0.69 -11.89
N GLU A 224 0.45 1.69 -12.57
CA GLU A 224 1.87 2.04 -12.48
C GLU A 224 2.27 2.50 -11.07
N LEU A 225 1.40 3.24 -10.38
CA LEU A 225 1.60 3.64 -9.00
C LEU A 225 1.65 2.43 -8.06
N MET A 226 0.76 1.43 -8.24
CA MET A 226 0.81 0.20 -7.45
C MET A 226 2.09 -0.57 -7.74
N ARG A 227 2.45 -0.76 -9.02
CA ARG A 227 3.69 -1.45 -9.42
C ARG A 227 4.92 -0.81 -8.76
N ARG A 228 5.08 0.51 -8.91
CA ARG A 228 6.21 1.23 -8.31
C ARG A 228 6.16 1.22 -6.79
N GLY A 229 4.98 1.31 -6.20
CA GLY A 229 4.80 1.24 -4.75
C GLY A 229 5.26 -0.10 -4.18
N PHE A 230 4.92 -1.20 -4.83
CA PHE A 230 5.39 -2.54 -4.45
C PHE A 230 6.91 -2.67 -4.51
N LEU A 231 7.51 -2.24 -5.63
CA LEU A 231 8.97 -2.31 -5.81
C LEU A 231 9.69 -1.45 -4.77
N TRP A 232 9.20 -0.24 -4.51
CA TRP A 232 9.80 0.66 -3.54
C TRP A 232 9.67 0.14 -2.10
N ALA A 233 8.54 -0.47 -1.77
CA ALA A 233 8.31 -0.99 -0.42
C ALA A 233 9.11 -2.27 -0.16
N ALA A 234 9.27 -3.13 -1.16
CA ALA A 234 9.83 -4.47 -1.00
C ALA A 234 11.29 -4.45 -0.50
N LYS A 235 11.55 -5.21 0.57
CA LYS A 235 12.87 -5.39 1.16
C LYS A 235 13.84 -5.99 0.14
N GLY A 236 14.99 -5.35 -0.03
CA GLY A 236 16.06 -5.83 -0.92
C GLY A 236 15.77 -5.64 -2.41
N VAL A 237 14.69 -4.95 -2.74
CA VAL A 237 14.33 -4.53 -4.10
C VAL A 237 14.51 -3.01 -4.18
N GLY A 238 14.68 -2.48 -5.36
CA GLY A 238 14.82 -1.05 -5.61
C GLY A 238 13.89 -0.60 -6.72
N LEU A 239 13.59 0.69 -6.76
CA LEU A 239 12.89 1.37 -7.83
C LEU A 239 13.83 2.35 -8.53
#